data_b9d2c7f163318243bff7a89f9407fd29
#
_entry.id   b9d2c7f163318243bff7a89f9407fd29
#
_cell.length_a   1.000
_cell.length_b   1.000
_cell.length_c   1.000
_cell.angle_alpha   90.00
_cell.angle_beta   90.00
_cell.angle_gamma   90.00
#
_symmetry.space_group_name_H-M   'P 1'
#
loop_
_entity.id
_entity.type
_entity.pdbx_description
1 polymer ?
#
loop_
_entity_poly.entity_id
_entity_poly.type
_entity_poly.pdbx_seq_one_letter_code
_entity_poly.pdbx_strand_id
1 'polypeptide(L)'
;MKANNFWEMYDACRDPKIDLQSLTAMQHETASLSSQSPALGEISIRPCGIDDLPSLATLTAPGLTGLLGAGTGGDTDADSRSGLCHLSAWVGEIPAGLLLSRQSEKDPREQELISLMVLPLLRRQGLATRLLSEWRSRMGQAGRTALVAQWSDHLPRVQDFSALLAHHNWAAPRRARLRMSFHVSDRHEALPWAARLSGQLEHFGIRIVSLADLMPAQATAFEENARLGVACGEIPSWAAPDRWLATADRPVSQLLVKTDGCVLGWLLCQPQPALQRWTVPIGWVSAEVPVRAALVAAMARLLERLEAEHGPQATLTLQPSMGAGAKVCTLLDRRFRPHALWADRLMESSQRID
;
A
#
# COMPACT_ATOMS: atom_id res chain seq x y z
N MET A 1 13.49 -13.90 0.06
CA MET A 1 12.11 -13.54 -0.36
C MET A 1 11.97 -12.04 -0.16
N LYS A 2 11.91 -11.24 -1.25
CA LYS A 2 11.70 -9.79 -1.15
C LYS A 2 10.21 -9.59 -0.89
N ALA A 3 9.85 -9.09 0.29
CA ALA A 3 8.48 -8.69 0.63
C ALA A 3 8.12 -7.47 -0.22
N ASN A 4 7.50 -7.71 -1.35
CA ASN A 4 7.28 -6.70 -2.39
C ASN A 4 5.98 -5.92 -2.23
N ASN A 5 5.28 -5.90 -1.12
CA ASN A 5 4.22 -4.90 -0.92
C ASN A 5 3.58 -5.07 0.46
N PHE A 6 3.84 -4.14 1.34
CA PHE A 6 3.13 -3.94 2.60
C PHE A 6 1.59 -3.99 2.43
N TRP A 7 1.10 -3.48 1.32
CA TRP A 7 -0.33 -3.44 0.97
C TRP A 7 -0.93 -4.82 0.70
N GLU A 8 -0.16 -5.77 0.21
CA GLU A 8 -0.59 -7.18 0.07
C GLU A 8 -0.92 -7.79 1.44
N MET A 9 -0.17 -7.39 2.46
CA MET A 9 -0.34 -7.92 3.82
C MET A 9 -1.51 -7.26 4.56
N TYR A 10 -1.75 -5.96 4.33
CA TYR A 10 -2.86 -5.23 4.96
C TYR A 10 -4.23 -5.64 4.40
N ASP A 11 -4.29 -5.94 3.13
CA ASP A 11 -5.52 -6.37 2.46
C ASP A 11 -5.90 -7.83 2.80
N ALA A 12 -4.92 -8.69 3.11
CA ALA A 12 -5.20 -10.05 3.61
C ALA A 12 -5.97 -10.04 4.95
N CYS A 13 -5.87 -8.96 5.72
CA CYS A 13 -6.63 -8.79 6.97
C CYS A 13 -8.08 -8.34 6.75
N ARG A 14 -8.48 -8.04 5.52
CA ARG A 14 -9.83 -7.60 5.16
C ARG A 14 -10.66 -8.64 4.43
N ASP A 15 -10.18 -9.88 4.33
CA ASP A 15 -11.00 -10.96 3.77
C ASP A 15 -12.25 -11.13 4.64
N PRO A 16 -13.47 -10.86 4.12
CA PRO A 16 -14.72 -11.02 4.85
C PRO A 16 -15.01 -12.48 5.26
N LYS A 17 -14.18 -13.43 4.85
CA LYS A 17 -14.24 -14.84 5.25
C LYS A 17 -13.50 -15.14 6.56
N ILE A 18 -12.75 -14.18 7.13
CA ILE A 18 -12.21 -14.33 8.47
C ILE A 18 -13.36 -14.04 9.45
N ASP A 19 -13.88 -15.11 10.02
CA ASP A 19 -15.00 -15.11 10.94
C ASP A 19 -14.77 -14.18 12.14
N LEU A 20 -15.44 -13.03 12.11
CA LEU A 20 -15.48 -12.08 13.24
C LEU A 20 -16.03 -12.70 14.53
N GLN A 21 -16.72 -13.85 14.45
CA GLN A 21 -17.26 -14.53 15.62
C GLN A 21 -16.17 -15.17 16.48
N SER A 22 -15.05 -15.62 15.89
CA SER A 22 -13.91 -16.16 16.64
C SER A 22 -13.19 -15.11 17.48
N LEU A 23 -13.17 -13.84 17.04
CA LEU A 23 -12.59 -12.71 17.78
C LEU A 23 -13.52 -12.25 18.91
N THR A 24 -14.83 -12.41 18.75
CA THR A 24 -15.83 -12.01 19.78
C THR A 24 -15.89 -13.03 20.91
N ALA A 25 -15.66 -14.32 20.64
CA ALA A 25 -15.65 -15.36 21.67
C ALA A 25 -14.51 -15.16 22.69
N MET A 26 -13.33 -14.72 22.26
CA MET A 26 -12.23 -14.38 23.17
C MET A 26 -12.49 -13.11 24.00
N GLN A 27 -13.43 -12.25 23.60
CA GLN A 27 -13.79 -11.04 24.35
C GLN A 27 -14.79 -11.28 25.49
N HIS A 28 -15.56 -12.37 25.45
CA HIS A 28 -16.58 -12.65 26.47
C HIS A 28 -16.05 -13.38 27.71
N GLU A 29 -14.92 -14.07 27.64
CA GLU A 29 -14.34 -14.75 28.80
C GLU A 29 -13.64 -13.81 29.81
N THR A 30 -13.32 -12.57 29.41
CA THR A 30 -12.61 -11.60 30.26
C THR A 30 -13.52 -10.58 30.97
N ALA A 31 -14.83 -10.64 30.76
CA ALA A 31 -15.78 -9.62 31.29
C ALA A 31 -16.14 -9.71 32.77
N SER A 32 -15.59 -10.66 33.56
CA SER A 32 -15.91 -10.84 34.95
C SER A 32 -14.81 -10.46 35.96
N LEU A 33 -13.79 -9.73 35.55
CA LEU A 33 -12.78 -9.21 36.49
C LEU A 33 -13.11 -7.77 36.87
N SER A 34 -13.49 -7.64 38.13
CA SER A 34 -13.92 -6.46 38.87
C SER A 34 -13.01 -5.22 38.72
N SER A 35 -13.64 -4.07 38.86
CA SER A 35 -13.25 -2.67 38.90
C SER A 35 -12.19 -2.25 39.92
N GLN A 36 -11.02 -2.85 39.89
CA GLN A 36 -9.82 -2.29 40.51
C GLN A 36 -8.80 -2.11 39.38
N SER A 37 -8.47 -0.85 39.04
CA SER A 37 -7.30 -0.57 38.18
C SER A 37 -6.10 -1.18 38.87
N PRO A 38 -5.49 -2.24 38.33
CA PRO A 38 -4.26 -2.77 38.90
C PRO A 38 -3.22 -1.66 38.82
N ALA A 39 -2.52 -1.39 39.93
CA ALA A 39 -1.29 -0.60 39.86
C ALA A 39 -0.43 -1.24 38.80
N LEU A 40 -0.24 -0.52 37.67
CA LEU A 40 0.56 -1.03 36.55
C LEU A 40 1.93 -1.41 37.07
N GLY A 41 2.34 -2.64 36.84
CA GLY A 41 3.73 -3.05 36.99
C GLY A 41 4.65 -2.12 36.19
N GLU A 42 5.94 -2.22 36.43
CA GLU A 42 6.93 -1.40 35.72
C GLU A 42 6.77 -1.56 34.19
N ILE A 43 6.58 -0.44 33.49
CA ILE A 43 6.46 -0.41 32.02
C ILE A 43 7.85 -0.30 31.43
N SER A 44 8.27 -1.31 30.69
CA SER A 44 9.51 -1.30 29.88
C SER A 44 9.21 -1.18 28.39
N ILE A 45 10.05 -0.43 27.65
CA ILE A 45 10.03 -0.37 26.21
C ILE A 45 11.38 -0.81 25.71
N ARG A 46 11.38 -1.80 24.81
CA ARG A 46 12.62 -2.40 24.31
C ARG A 46 12.49 -2.79 22.83
N PRO A 47 13.60 -2.95 22.09
CA PRO A 47 13.58 -3.59 20.78
C PRO A 47 12.96 -5.00 20.88
N CYS A 48 12.31 -5.42 19.81
CA CYS A 48 11.76 -6.78 19.73
C CYS A 48 12.90 -7.80 19.60
N GLY A 49 12.97 -8.73 20.55
CA GLY A 49 13.88 -9.88 20.47
C GLY A 49 13.28 -11.05 19.71
N ILE A 50 14.13 -11.97 19.24
CA ILE A 50 13.65 -13.18 18.55
C ILE A 50 12.81 -14.06 19.47
N ASP A 51 13.18 -14.11 20.76
CA ASP A 51 12.47 -14.90 21.78
C ASP A 51 11.10 -14.30 22.13
N ASP A 52 10.88 -13.01 21.83
CA ASP A 52 9.62 -12.32 22.07
C ASP A 52 8.55 -12.61 21.00
N LEU A 53 8.95 -13.13 19.84
CA LEU A 53 8.08 -13.31 18.67
C LEU A 53 6.75 -14.04 18.96
N PRO A 54 6.74 -15.18 19.66
CA PRO A 54 5.50 -15.90 19.93
C PRO A 54 4.49 -15.06 20.71
N SER A 55 4.97 -14.28 21.70
CA SER A 55 4.14 -13.42 22.54
C SER A 55 3.67 -12.17 21.78
N LEU A 56 4.51 -11.59 20.93
CA LEU A 56 4.22 -10.38 20.17
C LEU A 56 3.36 -10.65 18.93
N ALA A 57 3.32 -11.88 18.42
CA ALA A 57 2.51 -12.25 17.25
C ALA A 57 1.02 -11.93 17.45
N THR A 58 0.52 -12.00 18.69
CA THR A 58 -0.88 -11.65 19.03
C THR A 58 -1.15 -10.15 18.97
N LEU A 59 -0.12 -9.31 18.96
CA LEU A 59 -0.20 -7.86 18.87
C LEU A 59 -0.02 -7.33 17.43
N THR A 60 -0.03 -8.20 16.44
CA THR A 60 0.10 -7.79 15.05
C THR A 60 -0.89 -8.53 14.15
N ALA A 61 -1.18 -7.94 13.00
CA ALA A 61 -2.01 -8.61 12.00
C ALA A 61 -1.26 -9.82 11.41
N PRO A 62 -1.95 -10.93 11.06
CA PRO A 62 -1.33 -12.14 10.52
C PRO A 62 -0.40 -11.85 9.33
N GLY A 63 -0.78 -10.92 8.45
CA GLY A 63 0.05 -10.51 7.32
C GLY A 63 1.33 -9.74 7.69
N LEU A 64 1.50 -9.29 8.94
CA LEU A 64 2.68 -8.54 9.40
C LEU A 64 3.64 -9.40 10.25
N THR A 65 3.31 -10.65 10.52
CA THR A 65 4.16 -11.54 11.32
C THR A 65 5.53 -11.80 10.67
N GLY A 66 5.57 -11.87 9.32
CA GLY A 66 6.83 -12.00 8.59
C GLY A 66 7.74 -10.77 8.74
N LEU A 67 7.15 -9.56 8.82
CA LEU A 67 7.88 -8.33 9.05
C LEU A 67 8.44 -8.28 10.48
N LEU A 68 7.62 -8.70 11.46
CA LEU A 68 8.04 -8.79 12.84
C LEU A 68 9.29 -9.68 12.99
N GLY A 69 9.29 -10.87 12.36
CA GLY A 69 10.42 -11.80 12.40
C GLY A 69 11.70 -11.27 11.72
N ALA A 70 11.56 -10.46 10.67
CA ALA A 70 12.70 -9.93 9.93
C ALA A 70 13.50 -8.85 10.70
N GLY A 71 12.89 -8.20 11.70
CA GLY A 71 13.50 -7.10 12.48
C GLY A 71 14.07 -7.51 13.83
N THR A 72 14.19 -8.80 14.14
CA THR A 72 14.58 -9.30 15.46
C THR A 72 16.06 -9.71 15.59
N GLY A 73 16.90 -9.32 14.64
CA GLY A 73 18.35 -9.51 14.77
C GLY A 73 18.92 -8.57 15.83
N GLY A 74 19.24 -9.09 17.01
CA GLY A 74 19.67 -8.32 18.20
C GLY A 74 21.03 -7.60 18.10
N ASP A 75 21.52 -7.35 16.90
CA ASP A 75 22.73 -6.55 16.65
C ASP A 75 22.28 -5.17 16.15
N THR A 76 22.54 -4.14 16.93
CA THR A 76 22.21 -2.73 16.63
C THR A 76 22.71 -2.28 15.24
N ASP A 77 23.79 -2.89 14.75
CA ASP A 77 24.35 -2.62 13.42
C ASP A 77 23.63 -3.36 12.29
N ALA A 78 23.04 -4.53 12.56
CA ALA A 78 22.29 -5.29 11.56
C ALA A 78 20.89 -4.68 11.31
N ASP A 79 20.24 -4.16 12.34
CA ASP A 79 18.96 -3.43 12.25
C ASP A 79 19.08 -2.17 11.40
N SER A 80 20.21 -1.47 11.48
CA SER A 80 20.46 -0.29 10.65
C SER A 80 20.56 -0.62 9.17
N ARG A 81 20.99 -1.82 8.79
CA ARG A 81 21.09 -2.29 7.39
C ARG A 81 19.77 -2.81 6.84
N SER A 82 18.93 -3.38 7.68
CA SER A 82 17.60 -3.87 7.27
C SER A 82 16.59 -2.74 7.09
N GLY A 83 16.85 -1.56 7.66
CA GLY A 83 15.93 -0.43 7.69
C GLY A 83 14.68 -0.68 8.54
N LEU A 84 14.66 -1.75 9.32
CA LEU A 84 13.56 -2.10 10.23
C LEU A 84 13.86 -1.57 11.64
N CYS A 85 12.82 -1.12 12.34
CA CYS A 85 12.91 -0.79 13.77
C CYS A 85 11.59 -1.17 14.44
N HIS A 86 11.64 -2.19 15.28
CA HIS A 86 10.47 -2.72 15.97
C HIS A 86 10.65 -2.54 17.48
N LEU A 87 9.62 -2.00 18.12
CA LEU A 87 9.61 -1.77 19.57
C LEU A 87 8.44 -2.48 20.22
N SER A 88 8.68 -3.09 21.36
CA SER A 88 7.67 -3.69 22.21
C SER A 88 7.56 -2.96 23.54
N ALA A 89 6.33 -2.82 24.04
CA ALA A 89 6.04 -2.34 25.38
C ALA A 89 5.59 -3.51 26.26
N TRP A 90 6.11 -3.60 27.47
CA TRP A 90 5.85 -4.67 28.41
C TRP A 90 5.39 -4.10 29.74
N VAL A 91 4.50 -4.79 30.41
CA VAL A 91 4.08 -4.53 31.79
C VAL A 91 4.45 -5.79 32.59
N GLY A 92 5.58 -5.73 33.30
CA GLY A 92 6.22 -6.95 33.81
C GLY A 92 6.57 -7.89 32.63
N GLU A 93 6.08 -9.14 32.68
CA GLU A 93 6.26 -10.15 31.63
C GLU A 93 5.15 -10.16 30.55
N ILE A 94 4.17 -9.26 30.63
CA ILE A 94 3.02 -9.23 29.72
C ILE A 94 3.34 -8.28 28.55
N PRO A 95 3.29 -8.76 27.29
CA PRO A 95 3.43 -7.90 26.12
C PRO A 95 2.19 -6.99 26.01
N ALA A 96 2.43 -5.69 26.13
CA ALA A 96 1.36 -4.69 26.26
C ALA A 96 1.13 -3.86 25.01
N GLY A 97 2.16 -3.74 24.17
CA GLY A 97 2.11 -2.97 22.93
C GLY A 97 3.23 -3.32 21.97
N LEU A 98 3.00 -3.02 20.70
CA LEU A 98 3.94 -3.28 19.60
C LEU A 98 3.91 -2.12 18.61
N LEU A 99 5.09 -1.67 18.21
CA LEU A 99 5.31 -0.72 17.13
C LEU A 99 6.20 -1.38 16.07
N LEU A 100 5.71 -1.46 14.84
CA LEU A 100 6.47 -1.92 13.68
C LEU A 100 6.76 -0.76 12.76
N SER A 101 8.00 -0.61 12.32
CA SER A 101 8.39 0.41 11.36
C SER A 101 9.45 -0.09 10.40
N ARG A 102 9.55 0.56 9.24
CA ARG A 102 10.56 0.29 8.23
C ARG A 102 11.05 1.57 7.58
N GLN A 103 12.20 1.51 6.96
CA GLN A 103 12.68 2.58 6.10
C GLN A 103 11.72 2.80 4.93
N SER A 104 11.45 4.05 4.60
CA SER A 104 10.62 4.41 3.45
C SER A 104 11.30 4.00 2.14
N GLU A 105 10.53 3.41 1.24
CA GLU A 105 11.01 3.08 -0.10
C GLU A 105 11.17 4.32 -0.99
N LYS A 106 10.58 5.45 -0.60
CA LYS A 106 10.62 6.72 -1.37
C LYS A 106 11.86 7.56 -1.03
N ASP A 107 12.18 7.65 0.24
CA ASP A 107 13.35 8.40 0.74
C ASP A 107 13.99 7.59 1.86
N PRO A 108 15.26 7.16 1.71
CA PRO A 108 15.96 6.40 2.73
C PRO A 108 16.18 7.16 4.05
N ARG A 109 15.95 8.48 4.07
CA ARG A 109 16.01 9.30 5.28
C ARG A 109 14.69 9.32 6.06
N GLU A 110 13.65 8.74 5.50
CA GLU A 110 12.36 8.62 6.15
C GLU A 110 12.16 7.24 6.76
N GLN A 111 11.45 7.19 7.88
CA GLN A 111 11.01 5.94 8.50
C GLN A 111 9.49 5.87 8.54
N GLU A 112 8.93 4.78 8.05
CA GLU A 112 7.48 4.57 7.93
C GLU A 112 6.96 3.75 9.11
N LEU A 113 5.96 4.29 9.82
CA LEU A 113 5.19 3.55 10.82
C LEU A 113 4.23 2.58 10.11
N ILE A 114 4.43 1.30 10.34
CA ILE A 114 3.65 0.23 9.71
C ILE A 114 2.47 -0.19 10.58
N SER A 115 2.73 -0.36 11.87
CA SER A 115 1.73 -0.80 12.84
C SER A 115 2.02 -0.21 14.21
N LEU A 116 0.97 0.17 14.91
CA LEU A 116 1.02 0.54 16.32
C LEU A 116 -0.20 -0.10 17.01
N MET A 117 0.08 -1.05 17.87
CA MET A 117 -0.95 -1.78 18.62
C MET A 117 -0.68 -1.66 20.12
N VAL A 118 -1.76 -1.51 20.87
CA VAL A 118 -1.76 -1.60 22.35
C VAL A 118 -2.92 -2.46 22.75
N LEU A 119 -2.68 -3.41 23.66
CA LEU A 119 -3.71 -4.29 24.21
C LEU A 119 -4.93 -3.47 24.67
N PRO A 120 -6.16 -3.88 24.32
CA PRO A 120 -7.37 -3.11 24.64
C PRO A 120 -7.47 -2.73 26.12
N LEU A 121 -7.16 -3.64 27.03
CA LEU A 121 -7.22 -3.44 28.48
C LEU A 121 -6.18 -2.43 29.01
N LEU A 122 -5.08 -2.22 28.27
CA LEU A 122 -3.98 -1.33 28.65
C LEU A 122 -3.98 -0.01 27.85
N ARG A 123 -5.02 0.25 27.08
CA ARG A 123 -5.18 1.53 26.36
C ARG A 123 -5.41 2.68 27.33
N ARG A 124 -5.15 3.90 26.87
CA ARG A 124 -5.31 5.17 27.61
C ARG A 124 -4.35 5.30 28.81
N GLN A 125 -3.33 4.47 28.89
CA GLN A 125 -2.29 4.47 29.94
C GLN A 125 -0.96 5.00 29.44
N GLY A 126 -0.93 5.68 28.29
CA GLY A 126 0.26 6.33 27.73
C GLY A 126 1.23 5.39 27.00
N LEU A 127 0.93 4.08 26.83
CA LEU A 127 1.85 3.13 26.18
C LEU A 127 2.15 3.50 24.72
N ALA A 128 1.14 3.87 23.95
CA ALA A 128 1.33 4.31 22.56
C ALA A 128 2.20 5.58 22.48
N THR A 129 1.98 6.52 23.39
CA THR A 129 2.80 7.74 23.54
C THR A 129 4.26 7.41 23.80
N ARG A 130 4.53 6.50 24.75
CA ARG A 130 5.91 6.08 25.07
C ARG A 130 6.57 5.35 23.91
N LEU A 131 5.85 4.46 23.20
CA LEU A 131 6.36 3.77 22.02
C LEU A 131 6.73 4.76 20.91
N LEU A 132 5.87 5.74 20.62
CA LEU A 132 6.16 6.77 19.59
C LEU A 132 7.32 7.67 20.01
N SER A 133 7.44 8.06 21.27
CA SER A 133 8.53 8.89 21.76
C SER A 133 9.88 8.16 21.69
N GLU A 134 9.92 6.90 22.10
CA GLU A 134 11.13 6.07 22.02
C GLU A 134 11.52 5.82 20.56
N TRP A 135 10.55 5.49 19.71
CA TRP A 135 10.80 5.31 18.29
C TRP A 135 11.36 6.58 17.64
N ARG A 136 10.78 7.76 17.90
CA ARG A 136 11.30 9.04 17.42
C ARG A 136 12.75 9.26 17.85
N SER A 137 13.05 9.03 19.14
CA SER A 137 14.41 9.17 19.69
C SER A 137 15.42 8.30 18.95
N ARG A 138 15.08 7.01 18.75
CA ARG A 138 15.95 6.06 18.03
C ARG A 138 16.13 6.44 16.57
N MET A 139 15.08 6.89 15.92
CA MET A 139 15.17 7.32 14.52
C MET A 139 16.02 8.58 14.35
N GLY A 140 15.96 9.52 15.31
CA GLY A 140 16.87 10.67 15.35
C GLY A 140 18.34 10.23 15.51
N GLN A 141 18.60 9.32 16.44
CA GLN A 141 19.95 8.75 16.63
C GLN A 141 20.47 8.00 15.39
N ALA A 142 19.57 7.36 14.64
CA ALA A 142 19.87 6.68 13.37
C ALA A 142 19.99 7.65 12.16
N GLY A 143 19.92 8.97 12.39
CA GLY A 143 20.06 9.98 11.33
C GLY A 143 18.88 10.08 10.39
N ARG A 144 17.70 9.59 10.77
CA ARG A 144 16.46 9.82 10.01
C ARG A 144 16.02 11.26 10.19
N THR A 145 15.47 11.85 9.12
CA THR A 145 15.01 13.25 9.10
C THR A 145 13.50 13.39 9.20
N ALA A 146 12.77 12.31 8.93
CA ALA A 146 11.32 12.33 9.01
C ALA A 146 10.73 10.96 9.37
N LEU A 147 9.58 11.02 10.05
CA LEU A 147 8.69 9.90 10.31
C LEU A 147 7.44 10.06 9.46
N VAL A 148 6.95 8.98 8.89
CA VAL A 148 5.74 8.95 8.06
C VAL A 148 4.80 7.88 8.57
N ALA A 149 3.51 8.17 8.62
CA ALA A 149 2.46 7.19 8.91
C ALA A 149 1.38 7.25 7.84
N GLN A 150 0.92 6.08 7.40
CA GLN A 150 -0.21 5.95 6.50
C GLN A 150 -1.25 4.99 7.09
N TRP A 151 -2.53 5.34 6.98
CA TRP A 151 -3.62 4.52 7.50
C TRP A 151 -4.90 4.70 6.68
N SER A 152 -5.77 3.71 6.74
CA SER A 152 -7.11 3.78 6.13
C SER A 152 -8.02 4.73 6.92
N ASP A 153 -8.82 5.54 6.22
CA ASP A 153 -9.89 6.33 6.84
C ASP A 153 -11.00 5.46 7.47
N HIS A 154 -11.01 4.15 7.17
CA HIS A 154 -11.88 3.14 7.79
C HIS A 154 -11.20 2.39 8.95
N LEU A 155 -10.02 2.80 9.38
CA LEU A 155 -9.36 2.18 10.53
C LEU A 155 -10.26 2.28 11.77
N PRO A 156 -10.52 1.19 12.50
CA PRO A 156 -11.22 1.27 13.76
C PRO A 156 -10.54 2.28 14.69
N ARG A 157 -11.33 3.19 15.27
CA ARG A 157 -10.82 4.26 16.14
C ARG A 157 -9.82 5.21 15.47
N VAL A 158 -10.01 5.48 14.18
CA VAL A 158 -9.16 6.42 13.40
C VAL A 158 -9.01 7.79 14.07
N GLN A 159 -10.03 8.27 14.74
CA GLN A 159 -10.00 9.54 15.48
C GLN A 159 -9.02 9.49 16.65
N ASP A 160 -8.99 8.40 17.42
CA ASP A 160 -8.04 8.23 18.52
C ASP A 160 -6.59 8.18 18.01
N PHE A 161 -6.35 7.50 16.88
CA PHE A 161 -5.04 7.43 16.24
C PHE A 161 -4.61 8.80 15.73
N SER A 162 -5.50 9.52 15.05
CA SER A 162 -5.22 10.89 14.57
C SER A 162 -4.93 11.87 15.72
N ALA A 163 -5.68 11.78 16.83
CA ALA A 163 -5.47 12.57 18.02
C ALA A 163 -4.11 12.25 18.69
N LEU A 164 -3.73 10.96 18.73
CA LEU A 164 -2.42 10.53 19.23
C LEU A 164 -1.28 11.16 18.41
N LEU A 165 -1.36 11.09 17.08
CA LEU A 165 -0.33 11.69 16.21
C LEU A 165 -0.27 13.21 16.39
N ALA A 166 -1.43 13.89 16.46
CA ALA A 166 -1.48 15.33 16.69
C ALA A 166 -0.84 15.74 18.03
N HIS A 167 -1.08 14.95 19.11
CA HIS A 167 -0.44 15.14 20.41
C HIS A 167 1.09 15.05 20.35
N HIS A 168 1.61 14.28 19.40
CA HIS A 168 3.05 14.13 19.15
C HIS A 168 3.59 15.12 18.08
N ASN A 169 2.87 16.20 17.78
CA ASN A 169 3.27 17.23 16.82
C ASN A 169 3.46 16.71 15.38
N TRP A 170 2.68 15.70 14.97
CA TRP A 170 2.61 15.30 13.58
C TRP A 170 1.81 16.31 12.78
N ALA A 171 2.16 16.48 11.50
CA ALA A 171 1.40 17.31 10.57
C ALA A 171 -0.06 16.85 10.48
N ALA A 172 -0.97 17.77 10.16
CA ALA A 172 -2.38 17.43 9.94
C ALA A 172 -2.50 16.33 8.86
N PRO A 173 -3.32 15.29 9.09
CA PRO A 173 -3.50 14.21 8.13
C PRO A 173 -4.02 14.71 6.79
N ARG A 174 -3.41 14.26 5.70
CA ARG A 174 -3.86 14.53 4.33
C ARG A 174 -4.30 13.24 3.64
N ARG A 175 -5.22 13.36 2.71
CA ARG A 175 -5.60 12.22 1.84
C ARG A 175 -4.48 11.98 0.84
N ALA A 176 -3.83 10.84 0.93
CA ALA A 176 -2.70 10.48 0.06
C ALA A 176 -3.13 9.69 -1.17
N ARG A 177 -3.99 8.70 -1.01
CA ARG A 177 -4.45 7.81 -2.08
C ARG A 177 -5.92 7.46 -1.92
N LEU A 178 -6.58 7.21 -3.03
CA LEU A 178 -7.82 6.43 -3.08
C LEU A 178 -7.43 4.96 -3.30
N ARG A 179 -8.03 4.04 -2.56
CA ARG A 179 -7.92 2.60 -2.83
C ARG A 179 -9.31 2.05 -3.12
N MET A 180 -9.40 1.19 -4.12
CA MET A 180 -10.67 0.61 -4.52
C MET A 180 -10.44 -0.74 -5.18
N SER A 181 -11.26 -1.72 -4.81
CA SER A 181 -11.30 -3.03 -5.45
C SER A 181 -12.68 -3.31 -6.00
N PHE A 182 -12.75 -3.91 -7.20
CA PHE A 182 -14.00 -4.21 -7.90
C PHE A 182 -13.80 -5.42 -8.80
N HIS A 183 -14.91 -6.05 -9.23
CA HIS A 183 -14.86 -7.11 -10.22
C HIS A 183 -14.61 -6.55 -11.62
N VAL A 184 -13.85 -7.28 -12.42
CA VAL A 184 -13.52 -6.83 -13.78
C VAL A 184 -14.76 -6.70 -14.68
N SER A 185 -15.81 -7.49 -14.43
CA SER A 185 -17.10 -7.41 -15.11
C SER A 185 -17.82 -6.07 -14.91
N ASP A 186 -17.56 -5.36 -13.80
CA ASP A 186 -18.18 -4.06 -13.52
C ASP A 186 -17.82 -2.98 -14.55
N ARG A 187 -16.78 -3.23 -15.36
CA ARG A 187 -16.38 -2.34 -16.47
C ARG A 187 -17.50 -2.05 -17.46
N HIS A 188 -18.40 -3.02 -17.67
CA HIS A 188 -19.51 -2.86 -18.63
C HIS A 188 -20.44 -1.70 -18.25
N GLU A 189 -20.70 -1.54 -16.95
CA GLU A 189 -21.53 -0.47 -16.41
C GLU A 189 -20.71 0.80 -16.12
N ALA A 190 -19.49 0.64 -15.63
CA ALA A 190 -18.62 1.77 -15.26
C ALA A 190 -18.08 2.52 -16.47
N LEU A 191 -17.75 1.81 -17.56
CA LEU A 191 -17.07 2.36 -18.74
C LEU A 191 -17.76 2.01 -20.07
N PRO A 192 -19.08 2.17 -20.26
CA PRO A 192 -19.77 1.77 -21.48
C PRO A 192 -19.33 2.54 -22.73
N TRP A 193 -18.64 3.66 -22.54
CA TRP A 193 -18.13 4.55 -23.58
C TRP A 193 -16.66 4.31 -23.93
N ALA A 194 -15.94 3.40 -23.24
CA ALA A 194 -14.51 3.23 -23.42
C ALA A 194 -14.11 2.80 -24.83
N ALA A 195 -14.93 2.01 -25.51
CA ALA A 195 -14.69 1.61 -26.91
C ALA A 195 -14.52 2.81 -27.85
N ARG A 196 -15.24 3.93 -27.61
CA ARG A 196 -15.10 5.14 -28.41
C ARG A 196 -13.72 5.78 -28.25
N LEU A 197 -13.11 5.67 -27.07
CA LEU A 197 -11.76 6.20 -26.82
C LEU A 197 -10.71 5.39 -27.59
N SER A 198 -10.86 4.07 -27.69
CA SER A 198 -9.97 3.23 -28.49
C SER A 198 -10.00 3.64 -29.97
N GLY A 199 -11.20 3.84 -30.53
CA GLY A 199 -11.35 4.35 -31.90
C GLY A 199 -10.75 5.75 -32.10
N GLN A 200 -10.83 6.63 -31.12
CA GLN A 200 -10.17 7.95 -31.18
C GLN A 200 -8.64 7.80 -31.19
N LEU A 201 -8.08 6.92 -30.36
CA LEU A 201 -6.64 6.65 -30.37
C LEU A 201 -6.16 6.12 -31.73
N GLU A 202 -6.91 5.17 -32.31
CA GLU A 202 -6.59 4.60 -33.63
C GLU A 202 -6.61 5.67 -34.73
N HIS A 203 -7.52 6.62 -34.66
CA HIS A 203 -7.55 7.77 -35.60
C HIS A 203 -6.25 8.60 -35.55
N PHE A 204 -5.58 8.67 -34.41
CA PHE A 204 -4.28 9.32 -34.25
C PHE A 204 -3.10 8.36 -34.45
N GLY A 205 -3.34 7.17 -35.00
CA GLY A 205 -2.29 6.19 -35.22
C GLY A 205 -1.72 5.58 -33.93
N ILE A 206 -2.50 5.60 -32.84
CA ILE A 206 -2.08 5.04 -31.55
C ILE A 206 -2.92 3.78 -31.29
N ARG A 207 -2.26 2.67 -31.01
CA ARG A 207 -2.91 1.40 -30.66
C ARG A 207 -2.63 1.04 -29.22
N ILE A 208 -3.60 0.37 -28.60
CA ILE A 208 -3.42 -0.26 -27.29
C ILE A 208 -3.05 -1.70 -27.54
N VAL A 209 -1.86 -2.11 -27.06
CA VAL A 209 -1.31 -3.45 -27.24
C VAL A 209 -0.91 -4.04 -25.88
N SER A 210 -1.01 -5.36 -25.75
CA SER A 210 -0.48 -6.06 -24.58
C SER A 210 1.04 -5.99 -24.54
N LEU A 211 1.62 -5.93 -23.34
CA LEU A 211 3.06 -6.04 -23.14
C LEU A 211 3.59 -7.40 -23.65
N ALA A 212 2.77 -8.45 -23.66
CA ALA A 212 3.10 -9.76 -24.21
C ALA A 212 3.16 -9.77 -25.75
N ASP A 213 2.45 -8.85 -26.41
CA ASP A 213 2.39 -8.78 -27.88
C ASP A 213 3.63 -8.08 -28.49
N LEU A 214 4.50 -7.49 -27.65
CA LEU A 214 5.74 -6.89 -28.14
C LEU A 214 6.74 -7.97 -28.58
N MET A 215 7.30 -7.77 -29.77
CA MET A 215 8.46 -8.55 -30.19
C MET A 215 9.65 -8.29 -29.24
N PRO A 216 10.55 -9.27 -29.01
CA PRO A 216 11.67 -9.11 -28.08
C PRO A 216 12.49 -7.82 -28.30
N ALA A 217 12.78 -7.47 -29.54
CA ALA A 217 13.50 -6.23 -29.88
C ALA A 217 12.70 -4.96 -29.49
N GLN A 218 11.37 -4.98 -29.65
CA GLN A 218 10.50 -3.86 -29.24
C GLN A 218 10.42 -3.74 -27.71
N ALA A 219 10.38 -4.86 -27.00
CA ALA A 219 10.39 -4.87 -25.54
C ALA A 219 11.69 -4.26 -24.99
N THR A 220 12.85 -4.67 -25.53
CA THR A 220 14.15 -4.10 -25.17
C THR A 220 14.22 -2.60 -25.49
N ALA A 221 13.76 -2.19 -26.67
CA ALA A 221 13.73 -0.78 -27.06
C ALA A 221 12.80 0.04 -26.14
N PHE A 222 11.65 -0.52 -25.74
CA PHE A 222 10.76 0.12 -24.79
C PHE A 222 11.42 0.35 -23.43
N GLU A 223 12.09 -0.67 -22.87
CA GLU A 223 12.77 -0.59 -21.58
C GLU A 223 13.90 0.46 -21.62
N GLU A 224 14.69 0.47 -22.70
CA GLU A 224 15.78 1.42 -22.88
C GLU A 224 15.26 2.86 -23.06
N ASN A 225 14.26 3.07 -23.91
CA ASN A 225 13.68 4.39 -24.15
C ASN A 225 13.00 4.94 -22.88
N ALA A 226 12.31 4.09 -22.12
CA ALA A 226 11.72 4.49 -20.85
C ALA A 226 12.79 4.94 -19.85
N ARG A 227 13.91 4.20 -19.74
CA ARG A 227 15.02 4.56 -18.87
C ARG A 227 15.67 5.88 -19.29
N LEU A 228 15.88 6.09 -20.58
CA LEU A 228 16.43 7.34 -21.13
C LEU A 228 15.46 8.51 -20.87
N GLY A 229 14.17 8.33 -21.13
CA GLY A 229 13.14 9.35 -20.87
C GLY A 229 13.05 9.76 -19.41
N VAL A 230 13.26 8.82 -18.48
CA VAL A 230 13.37 9.14 -17.05
C VAL A 230 14.66 9.92 -16.76
N ALA A 231 15.76 9.53 -17.34
CA ALA A 231 17.05 10.19 -17.11
C ALA A 231 17.09 11.63 -17.64
N CYS A 232 16.42 11.92 -18.77
CA CYS A 232 16.33 13.26 -19.34
C CYS A 232 15.16 14.10 -18.79
N GLY A 233 14.28 13.50 -17.96
CA GLY A 233 13.16 14.20 -17.32
C GLY A 233 11.88 14.30 -18.15
N GLU A 234 11.83 13.68 -19.33
CA GLU A 234 10.62 13.57 -20.17
C GLU A 234 9.56 12.68 -19.49
N ILE A 235 10.03 11.64 -18.84
CA ILE A 235 9.20 10.74 -18.05
C ILE A 235 9.46 11.03 -16.56
N PRO A 236 8.43 11.37 -15.78
CA PRO A 236 8.59 11.57 -14.35
C PRO A 236 9.14 10.31 -13.66
N SER A 237 10.06 10.44 -12.72
CA SER A 237 10.69 9.32 -12.03
C SER A 237 9.68 8.35 -11.38
N TRP A 238 8.55 8.86 -10.89
CA TRP A 238 7.47 8.02 -10.34
C TRP A 238 6.80 7.15 -11.40
N ALA A 239 6.93 7.50 -12.69
CA ALA A 239 6.33 6.78 -13.81
C ALA A 239 7.28 5.74 -14.41
N ALA A 240 8.52 5.61 -13.92
CA ALA A 240 9.49 4.63 -14.38
C ALA A 240 8.91 3.20 -14.33
N PRO A 241 8.89 2.45 -15.44
CA PRO A 241 8.31 1.13 -15.48
C PRO A 241 9.23 0.04 -14.93
N ASP A 242 10.54 0.24 -14.89
CA ASP A 242 11.59 -0.75 -14.60
C ASP A 242 11.31 -1.56 -13.34
N ARG A 243 10.89 -0.87 -12.30
CA ARG A 243 10.58 -1.46 -10.99
C ARG A 243 9.48 -2.53 -11.09
N TRP A 244 8.59 -2.42 -12.05
CA TRP A 244 7.37 -3.20 -12.17
C TRP A 244 7.39 -4.24 -13.28
N LEU A 245 8.25 -4.06 -14.29
CA LEU A 245 8.29 -4.93 -15.47
C LEU A 245 8.62 -6.39 -15.17
N ALA A 246 9.49 -6.64 -14.20
CA ALA A 246 9.89 -8.01 -13.81
C ALA A 246 8.74 -8.83 -13.18
N THR A 247 7.75 -8.16 -12.60
CA THR A 247 6.61 -8.78 -11.91
C THR A 247 5.28 -8.48 -12.59
N ALA A 248 5.31 -7.78 -13.73
CA ALA A 248 4.11 -7.45 -14.48
C ALA A 248 3.46 -8.71 -15.09
N ASP A 249 2.14 -8.75 -15.01
CA ASP A 249 1.32 -9.66 -15.81
C ASP A 249 1.37 -9.18 -17.26
N ARG A 250 2.26 -9.76 -18.06
CA ARG A 250 2.52 -9.29 -19.42
C ARG A 250 1.30 -9.33 -20.35
N PRO A 251 0.51 -10.42 -20.38
CA PRO A 251 -0.73 -10.49 -21.15
C PRO A 251 -1.73 -9.38 -20.81
N VAL A 252 -1.86 -9.03 -19.55
CA VAL A 252 -2.84 -8.07 -19.05
C VAL A 252 -2.36 -6.62 -19.09
N SER A 253 -1.06 -6.39 -18.90
CA SER A 253 -0.44 -5.05 -18.95
C SER A 253 -0.58 -4.43 -20.35
N GLN A 254 -0.95 -3.15 -20.41
CA GLN A 254 -1.25 -2.45 -21.67
C GLN A 254 -0.28 -1.32 -21.95
N LEU A 255 0.06 -1.17 -23.22
CA LEU A 255 0.90 -0.10 -23.74
C LEU A 255 0.13 0.70 -24.79
N LEU A 256 0.37 2.01 -24.85
CA LEU A 256 -0.06 2.87 -25.94
C LEU A 256 1.10 3.01 -26.92
N VAL A 257 0.94 2.46 -28.12
CA VAL A 257 2.01 2.37 -29.12
C VAL A 257 1.58 3.08 -30.39
N LYS A 258 2.40 4.01 -30.86
CA LYS A 258 2.23 4.71 -32.12
C LYS A 258 2.56 3.79 -33.30
N THR A 259 2.09 4.11 -34.49
CA THR A 259 2.33 3.32 -35.71
C THR A 259 3.79 3.13 -36.06
N ASP A 260 4.66 4.04 -35.68
CA ASP A 260 6.14 3.94 -35.81
C ASP A 260 6.79 3.04 -34.75
N GLY A 261 6.03 2.47 -33.82
CA GLY A 261 6.51 1.62 -32.74
C GLY A 261 6.89 2.36 -31.46
N CYS A 262 6.81 3.69 -31.43
CA CYS A 262 7.10 4.46 -30.22
C CYS A 262 6.03 4.22 -29.14
N VAL A 263 6.47 3.91 -27.91
CA VAL A 263 5.58 3.73 -26.74
C VAL A 263 5.33 5.08 -26.10
N LEU A 264 4.09 5.51 -26.11
CA LEU A 264 3.61 6.79 -25.57
C LEU A 264 2.97 6.69 -24.18
N GLY A 265 2.85 5.49 -23.64
CA GLY A 265 2.27 5.30 -22.32
C GLY A 265 2.13 3.83 -21.95
N TRP A 266 1.90 3.56 -20.69
CA TRP A 266 1.71 2.21 -20.15
C TRP A 266 0.77 2.17 -18.97
N LEU A 267 0.18 1.01 -18.78
CA LEU A 267 -0.60 0.64 -17.62
C LEU A 267 -0.16 -0.77 -17.22
N LEU A 268 0.71 -0.88 -16.22
CA LEU A 268 1.27 -2.14 -15.78
C LEU A 268 0.39 -2.76 -14.70
N CYS A 269 0.11 -4.03 -14.86
CA CYS A 269 -0.70 -4.84 -13.96
C CYS A 269 0.16 -5.91 -13.29
N GLN A 270 -0.07 -6.17 -12.03
CA GLN A 270 0.63 -7.20 -11.25
C GLN A 270 -0.36 -8.18 -10.65
N PRO A 271 -0.13 -9.49 -10.76
CA PRO A 271 -0.93 -10.49 -10.10
C PRO A 271 -0.58 -10.55 -8.61
N GLN A 272 -1.60 -10.82 -7.79
CA GLN A 272 -1.49 -11.17 -6.38
C GLN A 272 -2.12 -12.55 -6.17
N PRO A 273 -1.42 -13.65 -6.52
CA PRO A 273 -2.02 -14.98 -6.59
C PRO A 273 -2.65 -15.46 -5.29
N ALA A 274 -2.02 -15.14 -4.15
CA ALA A 274 -2.52 -15.52 -2.83
C ALA A 274 -3.92 -14.92 -2.53
N LEU A 275 -4.28 -13.83 -3.19
CA LEU A 275 -5.52 -13.09 -2.98
C LEU A 275 -6.46 -13.17 -4.20
N GLN A 276 -6.09 -13.94 -5.22
CA GLN A 276 -6.82 -14.08 -6.50
C GLN A 276 -7.23 -12.72 -7.08
N ARG A 277 -6.32 -11.77 -7.03
CA ARG A 277 -6.57 -10.41 -7.51
C ARG A 277 -5.36 -9.83 -8.23
N TRP A 278 -5.59 -8.72 -8.90
CA TRP A 278 -4.60 -7.94 -9.63
C TRP A 278 -4.53 -6.52 -9.09
N THR A 279 -3.38 -5.89 -9.24
CA THR A 279 -3.19 -4.47 -8.92
C THR A 279 -2.58 -3.74 -10.09
N VAL A 280 -2.85 -2.45 -10.20
CA VAL A 280 -2.16 -1.55 -11.14
C VAL A 280 -1.30 -0.60 -10.32
N PRO A 281 -0.01 -0.92 -10.14
CA PRO A 281 0.90 -0.09 -9.38
C PRO A 281 1.24 1.21 -10.10
N ILE A 282 1.18 1.21 -11.45
CA ILE A 282 1.59 2.35 -12.26
C ILE A 282 0.79 2.45 -13.56
N GLY A 283 0.44 3.70 -13.90
CA GLY A 283 -0.09 4.09 -15.19
C GLY A 283 0.40 5.48 -15.55
N TRP A 284 0.93 5.63 -16.75
CA TRP A 284 1.45 6.88 -17.27
C TRP A 284 1.15 7.02 -18.77
N VAL A 285 0.99 8.26 -19.23
CA VAL A 285 0.81 8.60 -20.65
C VAL A 285 1.55 9.90 -20.94
N SER A 286 2.24 9.93 -22.07
CA SER A 286 2.93 11.12 -22.58
C SER A 286 1.93 12.26 -22.84
N ALA A 287 2.38 13.49 -22.62
CA ALA A 287 1.63 14.70 -22.98
C ALA A 287 1.38 14.83 -24.51
N GLU A 288 2.13 14.08 -25.33
CA GLU A 288 1.97 14.04 -26.78
C GLU A 288 0.69 13.31 -27.23
N VAL A 289 0.10 12.48 -26.37
CA VAL A 289 -1.12 11.76 -26.70
C VAL A 289 -2.30 12.75 -26.73
N PRO A 290 -2.90 12.98 -27.90
CA PRO A 290 -3.94 14.01 -28.05
C PRO A 290 -5.29 13.62 -27.44
N VAL A 291 -5.48 12.33 -27.13
CA VAL A 291 -6.74 11.81 -26.58
C VAL A 291 -6.72 11.97 -25.05
N ARG A 292 -7.56 12.85 -24.55
CA ARG A 292 -7.82 12.97 -23.11
C ARG A 292 -8.41 11.66 -22.61
N ALA A 293 -7.99 11.15 -21.50
CA ALA A 293 -8.43 9.86 -20.94
C ALA A 293 -7.90 8.60 -21.70
N ALA A 294 -6.78 8.70 -22.41
CA ALA A 294 -6.12 7.55 -23.05
C ALA A 294 -5.83 6.40 -22.06
N LEU A 295 -5.46 6.72 -20.81
CA LEU A 295 -5.29 5.70 -19.74
C LEU A 295 -6.61 5.00 -19.40
N VAL A 296 -7.77 5.63 -19.61
CA VAL A 296 -9.06 4.97 -19.38
C VAL A 296 -9.34 3.95 -20.47
N ALA A 297 -8.96 4.24 -21.72
CA ALA A 297 -9.03 3.26 -22.80
C ALA A 297 -8.09 2.05 -22.52
N ALA A 298 -6.86 2.32 -22.09
CA ALA A 298 -5.92 1.27 -21.68
C ALA A 298 -6.47 0.45 -20.50
N MET A 299 -7.10 1.08 -19.52
CA MET A 299 -7.73 0.41 -18.39
C MET A 299 -8.89 -0.47 -18.81
N ALA A 300 -9.76 0.00 -19.71
CA ALA A 300 -10.84 -0.80 -20.24
C ALA A 300 -10.31 -2.06 -20.96
N ARG A 301 -9.24 -1.91 -21.74
CA ARG A 301 -8.61 -3.03 -22.44
C ARG A 301 -7.95 -4.01 -21.47
N LEU A 302 -7.32 -3.49 -20.41
CA LEU A 302 -6.76 -4.31 -19.31
C LEU A 302 -7.87 -5.14 -18.65
N LEU A 303 -8.99 -4.52 -18.30
CA LEU A 303 -10.14 -5.22 -17.70
C LEU A 303 -10.74 -6.27 -18.63
N GLU A 304 -10.81 -6.00 -19.94
CA GLU A 304 -11.22 -7.01 -20.95
C GLU A 304 -10.30 -8.23 -20.94
N ARG A 305 -9.00 -8.00 -20.91
CA ARG A 305 -8.02 -9.09 -20.89
C ARG A 305 -8.12 -9.90 -19.60
N LEU A 306 -8.20 -9.21 -18.44
CA LEU A 306 -8.40 -9.89 -17.16
C LEU A 306 -9.65 -10.75 -17.14
N GLU A 307 -10.76 -10.23 -17.66
CA GLU A 307 -12.02 -10.98 -17.73
C GLU A 307 -11.89 -12.20 -18.65
N ALA A 308 -11.25 -12.04 -19.82
CA ALA A 308 -11.05 -13.13 -20.77
C ALA A 308 -10.15 -14.25 -20.25
N GLU A 309 -9.10 -13.91 -19.49
CA GLU A 309 -8.11 -14.87 -19.00
C GLU A 309 -8.46 -15.49 -17.64
N HIS A 310 -9.15 -14.72 -16.77
CA HIS A 310 -9.38 -15.09 -15.37
C HIS A 310 -10.85 -15.11 -14.96
N GLY A 311 -11.74 -14.77 -15.90
CA GLY A 311 -13.18 -14.78 -15.70
C GLY A 311 -13.74 -13.47 -15.10
N PRO A 312 -15.09 -13.34 -15.10
CA PRO A 312 -15.76 -12.09 -14.72
C PRO A 312 -15.63 -11.72 -13.24
N GLN A 313 -15.34 -12.70 -12.40
CA GLN A 313 -15.16 -12.52 -10.95
C GLN A 313 -13.71 -12.17 -10.54
N ALA A 314 -12.77 -12.11 -11.49
CA ALA A 314 -11.44 -11.59 -11.21
C ALA A 314 -11.54 -10.18 -10.61
N THR A 315 -10.68 -9.87 -9.65
CA THR A 315 -10.73 -8.58 -8.94
C THR A 315 -9.54 -7.72 -9.31
N LEU A 316 -9.79 -6.43 -9.55
CA LEU A 316 -8.75 -5.43 -9.75
C LEU A 316 -8.76 -4.43 -8.59
N THR A 317 -7.57 -4.17 -8.04
CA THR A 317 -7.37 -3.12 -7.04
C THR A 317 -6.59 -1.96 -7.65
N LEU A 318 -7.12 -0.76 -7.54
CA LEU A 318 -6.48 0.48 -7.96
C LEU A 318 -6.14 1.37 -6.76
N GLN A 319 -4.98 2.04 -6.82
CA GLN A 319 -4.48 2.88 -5.73
C GLN A 319 -3.90 4.22 -6.23
N PRO A 320 -4.66 5.01 -7.00
CA PRO A 320 -4.14 6.27 -7.52
C PRO A 320 -3.85 7.27 -6.40
N SER A 321 -2.78 8.05 -6.59
CA SER A 321 -2.46 9.20 -5.74
C SER A 321 -3.54 10.27 -5.86
N MET A 322 -3.94 10.87 -4.73
CA MET A 322 -4.88 12.00 -4.71
C MET A 322 -4.32 13.27 -5.37
N GLY A 323 -2.98 13.41 -5.40
CA GLY A 323 -2.31 14.52 -6.10
C GLY A 323 -2.26 14.29 -7.61
N ALA A 324 -1.26 13.55 -8.09
CA ALA A 324 -1.04 13.31 -9.52
C ALA A 324 -2.21 12.58 -10.20
N GLY A 325 -2.93 11.73 -9.47
CA GLY A 325 -4.06 10.93 -9.95
C GLY A 325 -5.45 11.53 -9.70
N ALA A 326 -5.59 12.80 -9.38
CA ALA A 326 -6.87 13.40 -8.98
C ALA A 326 -8.02 13.15 -9.97
N LYS A 327 -7.75 13.22 -11.29
CA LYS A 327 -8.76 12.92 -12.33
C LYS A 327 -9.15 11.44 -12.33
N VAL A 328 -8.19 10.55 -12.12
CA VAL A 328 -8.44 9.11 -12.00
C VAL A 328 -9.24 8.82 -10.73
N CYS A 329 -8.91 9.43 -9.60
CA CYS A 329 -9.68 9.31 -8.37
C CYS A 329 -11.14 9.75 -8.57
N THR A 330 -11.36 10.87 -9.27
CA THR A 330 -12.72 11.35 -9.59
C THR A 330 -13.49 10.37 -10.49
N LEU A 331 -12.82 9.78 -11.48
CA LEU A 331 -13.42 8.76 -12.34
C LEU A 331 -13.84 7.54 -11.51
N LEU A 332 -12.94 7.04 -10.68
CA LEU A 332 -13.18 5.86 -9.83
C LEU A 332 -14.32 6.12 -8.85
N ASP A 333 -14.32 7.27 -8.17
CA ASP A 333 -15.37 7.63 -7.22
C ASP A 333 -16.75 7.73 -7.90
N ARG A 334 -16.82 8.23 -9.14
CA ARG A 334 -18.10 8.42 -9.85
C ARG A 334 -18.58 7.16 -10.53
N ARG A 335 -17.70 6.32 -11.06
CA ARG A 335 -18.05 5.24 -11.98
C ARG A 335 -17.88 3.85 -11.38
N PHE A 336 -16.87 3.62 -10.56
CA PHE A 336 -16.59 2.30 -10.00
C PHE A 336 -17.01 2.16 -8.54
N ARG A 337 -17.06 3.25 -7.75
CA ARG A 337 -17.49 3.16 -6.35
C ARG A 337 -18.87 2.51 -6.15
N PRO A 338 -19.89 2.72 -7.01
CA PRO A 338 -21.18 2.03 -6.84
C PRO A 338 -21.09 0.50 -6.92
N HIS A 339 -20.06 -0.02 -7.60
CA HIS A 339 -19.83 -1.45 -7.83
C HIS A 339 -18.67 -1.99 -6.98
N ALA A 340 -18.00 -1.14 -6.19
CA ALA A 340 -16.79 -1.53 -5.48
C ALA A 340 -17.08 -2.56 -4.39
N LEU A 341 -16.30 -3.63 -4.36
CA LEU A 341 -16.25 -4.59 -3.26
C LEU A 341 -15.86 -3.89 -1.96
N TRP A 342 -14.90 -2.99 -2.06
CA TRP A 342 -14.52 -2.06 -1.01
C TRP A 342 -13.81 -0.83 -1.61
N ALA A 343 -13.90 0.27 -0.89
CA ALA A 343 -13.18 1.50 -1.23
C ALA A 343 -12.85 2.27 0.05
N ASP A 344 -11.63 2.75 0.18
CA ASP A 344 -11.20 3.62 1.27
C ASP A 344 -10.20 4.68 0.79
N ARG A 345 -9.85 5.59 1.69
CA ARG A 345 -8.79 6.57 1.46
C ARG A 345 -7.66 6.33 2.44
N LEU A 346 -6.45 6.25 1.91
CA LEU A 346 -5.26 6.35 2.72
C LEU A 346 -5.06 7.79 3.16
N MET A 347 -5.05 7.96 4.46
CA MET A 347 -4.58 9.16 5.13
C MET A 347 -3.06 9.06 5.32
N GLU A 348 -2.37 10.17 5.25
CA GLU A 348 -0.93 10.26 5.49
C GLU A 348 -0.63 11.44 6.41
N SER A 349 0.25 11.24 7.34
CA SER A 349 0.82 12.30 8.17
C SER A 349 2.32 12.09 8.31
N SER A 350 3.05 13.15 8.57
CA SER A 350 4.50 13.10 8.76
C SER A 350 4.92 13.99 9.92
N GLN A 351 6.09 13.67 10.49
CA GLN A 351 6.76 14.46 11.52
C GLN A 351 8.23 14.61 11.15
N ARG A 352 8.77 15.83 11.19
CA ARG A 352 10.21 16.05 11.07
C ARG A 352 10.91 15.67 12.38
N ILE A 353 12.12 15.18 12.23
CA ILE A 353 13.06 14.93 13.34
C ILE A 353 14.15 15.97 13.17
N ASP A 354 14.26 16.84 14.16
CA ASP A 354 15.31 17.86 14.24
C ASP A 354 16.58 17.26 14.85
#